data_0ac2fe2ba76dd2c996b0a23b146d14b4
#
_entry.id   0ac2fe2ba76dd2c996b0a23b146d14b4
#
_cell.length_a   1.000
_cell.length_b   1.000
_cell.length_c   1.000
_cell.angle_alpha   90.00
_cell.angle_beta   90.00
_cell.angle_gamma   90.00
#
_symmetry.space_group_name_H-M   'P 1'
#
loop_
_entity.id
_entity.type
_entity.pdbx_description
1 polymer ?
#
loop_
_entity_poly.entity_id
_entity_poly.type
_entity_poly.pdbx_seq_one_letter_code
_entity_poly.pdbx_strand_id
1 'polypeptide(L)'
;MSEISTKPPSGMRDFLASDVARRRHVLGVVQRVYESFGFVPLETPTIENLSTLLGKYGPEGDQLLYRILHRRERLQRALAAGTPGELDLADEGLRYDLTVPLARVVANYRDLPAYYKRYQIQPVWRADRPAKGRFREFWQCDVDITGTTSVVADAEVCGAVAMVLRELGFTDFKILLNHRELLRSLVATAGIAPEQEGLALVVIDKLDKVGVDGVRSELAAKGVEPAKVDALLATLDAARQPDMLRTTAAGDGDGSRGARELLALLGAAA
;
A
#
# COMPACT_ATOMS: atom_id res chain seq x y z
N MET A 1 -29.52 22.10 24.04
CA MET A 1 -28.79 22.11 22.74
C MET A 1 -27.39 21.63 23.02
N SER A 2 -26.93 20.60 22.34
CA SER A 2 -25.53 20.15 22.47
C SER A 2 -24.61 21.27 21.98
N GLU A 3 -23.54 21.53 22.71
CA GLU A 3 -22.52 22.51 22.34
C GLU A 3 -21.92 22.17 20.95
N ILE A 4 -21.90 23.14 20.06
CA ILE A 4 -21.34 22.94 18.70
C ILE A 4 -19.82 22.86 18.85
N SER A 5 -19.24 21.73 18.47
CA SER A 5 -17.78 21.56 18.46
C SER A 5 -17.13 22.42 17.40
N THR A 6 -16.12 23.18 17.79
CA THR A 6 -15.26 23.97 16.87
C THR A 6 -14.04 23.18 16.40
N LYS A 7 -13.86 21.93 16.85
CA LYS A 7 -12.73 21.07 16.46
C LYS A 7 -13.10 20.25 15.23
N PRO A 8 -12.14 19.99 14.34
CA PRO A 8 -12.36 19.05 13.23
C PRO A 8 -12.64 17.64 13.73
N PRO A 9 -13.22 16.76 12.90
CA PRO A 9 -13.44 15.36 13.26
C PRO A 9 -12.16 14.67 13.73
N SER A 10 -12.28 13.70 14.63
CA SER A 10 -11.15 12.96 15.17
C SER A 10 -10.32 12.32 14.03
N GLY A 11 -9.00 12.53 14.06
CA GLY A 11 -8.08 12.03 13.03
C GLY A 11 -8.02 12.87 11.75
N MET A 12 -8.73 13.99 11.71
CA MET A 12 -8.65 15.01 10.65
C MET A 12 -8.07 16.30 11.20
N ARG A 13 -7.59 17.19 10.35
CA ARG A 13 -6.98 18.48 10.75
C ARG A 13 -7.23 19.55 9.73
N ASP A 14 -7.29 20.78 10.24
CA ASP A 14 -7.21 21.98 9.43
C ASP A 14 -5.75 22.28 9.05
N PHE A 15 -5.56 22.87 7.89
CA PHE A 15 -4.27 23.32 7.40
C PHE A 15 -4.36 24.82 7.15
N LEU A 16 -3.63 25.61 7.93
CA LEU A 16 -3.57 27.05 7.76
C LEU A 16 -2.60 27.44 6.64
N ALA A 17 -2.53 28.72 6.33
CA ALA A 17 -1.82 29.25 5.16
C ALA A 17 -0.37 28.75 5.03
N SER A 18 0.39 28.73 6.14
CA SER A 18 1.78 28.23 6.14
C SER A 18 1.88 26.73 5.86
N ASP A 19 0.94 25.93 6.38
CA ASP A 19 0.91 24.49 6.15
C ASP A 19 0.51 24.16 4.70
N VAL A 20 -0.48 24.92 4.18
CA VAL A 20 -0.89 24.81 2.78
C VAL A 20 0.27 25.17 1.84
N ALA A 21 1.00 26.25 2.14
CA ALA A 21 2.16 26.66 1.34
C ALA A 21 3.25 25.56 1.31
N ARG A 22 3.59 25.00 2.48
CA ARG A 22 4.56 23.89 2.58
C ARG A 22 4.10 22.66 1.81
N ARG A 23 2.82 22.27 1.97
CA ARG A 23 2.26 21.13 1.23
C ARG A 23 2.29 21.36 -0.28
N ARG A 24 1.89 22.55 -0.75
CA ARG A 24 1.94 22.89 -2.19
C ARG A 24 3.36 22.84 -2.75
N HIS A 25 4.35 23.27 -1.98
CA HIS A 25 5.75 23.16 -2.38
C HIS A 25 6.14 21.68 -2.58
N VAL A 26 5.87 20.82 -1.59
CA VAL A 26 6.17 19.38 -1.67
C VAL A 26 5.46 18.73 -2.85
N LEU A 27 4.14 18.95 -3.00
CA LEU A 27 3.36 18.39 -4.10
C LEU A 27 3.85 18.88 -5.46
N GLY A 28 4.29 20.14 -5.57
CA GLY A 28 4.87 20.70 -6.79
C GLY A 28 6.21 20.04 -7.17
N VAL A 29 7.04 19.67 -6.20
CA VAL A 29 8.26 18.87 -6.45
C VAL A 29 7.89 17.48 -6.96
N VAL A 30 6.98 16.78 -6.27
CA VAL A 30 6.51 15.44 -6.66
C VAL A 30 5.97 15.46 -8.10
N GLN A 31 5.10 16.42 -8.41
CA GLN A 31 4.52 16.56 -9.75
C GLN A 31 5.59 16.73 -10.83
N ARG A 32 6.49 17.70 -10.67
CA ARG A 32 7.56 17.97 -11.66
C ARG A 32 8.43 16.74 -11.90
N VAL A 33 8.80 16.04 -10.83
CA VAL A 33 9.62 14.83 -10.96
C VAL A 33 8.86 13.75 -11.71
N TYR A 34 7.60 13.47 -11.36
CA TYR A 34 6.81 12.44 -12.03
C TYR A 34 6.61 12.78 -13.53
N GLU A 35 6.31 14.03 -13.85
CA GLU A 35 6.21 14.51 -15.24
C GLU A 35 7.53 14.38 -16.00
N SER A 36 8.70 14.60 -15.36
CA SER A 36 10.02 14.42 -15.98
C SER A 36 10.33 12.96 -16.32
N PHE A 37 9.72 11.99 -15.61
CA PHE A 37 9.76 10.57 -15.94
C PHE A 37 8.70 10.17 -16.98
N GLY A 38 7.91 11.10 -17.50
CA GLY A 38 6.87 10.86 -18.51
C GLY A 38 5.57 10.30 -17.94
N PHE A 39 5.33 10.42 -16.64
CA PHE A 39 4.03 10.10 -16.07
C PHE A 39 3.02 11.21 -16.37
N VAL A 40 1.79 10.85 -16.70
CA VAL A 40 0.70 11.78 -16.96
C VAL A 40 -0.27 11.86 -15.79
N PRO A 41 -0.91 13.01 -15.55
CA PRO A 41 -1.82 13.17 -14.43
C PRO A 41 -3.11 12.35 -14.61
N LEU A 42 -3.62 11.82 -13.51
CA LEU A 42 -4.94 11.24 -13.38
C LEU A 42 -5.63 11.80 -12.15
N GLU A 43 -6.90 12.13 -12.26
CA GLU A 43 -7.77 12.42 -11.14
C GLU A 43 -9.03 11.54 -11.21
N THR A 44 -9.47 11.05 -10.06
CA THR A 44 -10.68 10.23 -9.93
C THR A 44 -11.63 10.85 -8.90
N PRO A 45 -12.92 10.53 -8.93
CA PRO A 45 -13.86 10.99 -7.92
C PRO A 45 -13.45 10.61 -6.51
N THR A 46 -13.77 11.46 -5.54
CA THR A 46 -13.58 11.19 -4.10
C THR A 46 -14.50 10.06 -3.62
N ILE A 47 -15.68 9.98 -4.20
CA ILE A 47 -16.71 8.99 -3.88
C ILE A 47 -16.66 7.91 -4.96
N GLU A 48 -16.63 6.66 -4.51
CA GLU A 48 -16.67 5.46 -5.35
C GLU A 48 -17.83 4.57 -4.92
N ASN A 49 -18.33 3.72 -5.83
CA ASN A 49 -19.29 2.69 -5.49
C ASN A 49 -18.68 1.68 -4.51
N LEU A 50 -19.42 1.29 -3.48
CA LEU A 50 -18.94 0.27 -2.53
C LEU A 50 -18.66 -1.07 -3.21
N SER A 51 -19.34 -1.43 -4.27
CA SER A 51 -19.06 -2.62 -5.09
C SER A 51 -17.65 -2.57 -5.74
N THR A 52 -17.10 -1.38 -5.96
CA THR A 52 -15.73 -1.18 -6.45
C THR A 52 -14.70 -1.31 -5.33
N LEU A 53 -15.03 -0.82 -4.13
CA LEU A 53 -14.11 -0.74 -2.99
C LEU A 53 -14.03 -2.05 -2.21
N LEU A 54 -15.18 -2.70 -1.95
CA LEU A 54 -15.25 -3.88 -1.07
C LEU A 54 -14.53 -5.10 -1.65
N GLY A 55 -13.94 -5.89 -0.75
CA GLY A 55 -13.22 -7.11 -1.08
C GLY A 55 -11.84 -6.88 -1.73
N LYS A 56 -11.36 -5.64 -1.79
CA LYS A 56 -10.05 -5.29 -2.39
C LYS A 56 -8.95 -5.16 -1.34
N TYR A 57 -9.31 -4.85 -0.10
CA TYR A 57 -8.37 -4.53 0.98
C TYR A 57 -8.29 -5.62 2.05
N GLY A 58 -9.00 -6.73 1.85
CA GLY A 58 -9.19 -7.78 2.86
C GLY A 58 -10.17 -7.35 3.98
N PRO A 59 -10.54 -8.28 4.89
CA PRO A 59 -11.56 -8.03 5.90
C PRO A 59 -11.25 -6.83 6.82
N GLU A 60 -9.97 -6.65 7.17
CA GLU A 60 -9.54 -5.53 8.01
C GLU A 60 -9.66 -4.19 7.28
N GLY A 61 -9.24 -4.14 5.99
CA GLY A 61 -9.32 -2.93 5.18
C GLY A 61 -10.75 -2.52 4.87
N ASP A 62 -11.63 -3.49 4.61
CA ASP A 62 -13.06 -3.23 4.35
C ASP A 62 -13.75 -2.57 5.55
N GLN A 63 -13.30 -2.85 6.80
CA GLN A 63 -13.80 -2.19 8.01
C GLN A 63 -13.35 -0.73 8.11
N LEU A 64 -12.29 -0.35 7.42
CA LEU A 64 -11.74 1.02 7.45
C LEU A 64 -12.35 1.93 6.38
N LEU A 65 -13.27 1.42 5.56
CA LEU A 65 -13.95 2.21 4.54
C LEU A 65 -14.98 3.16 5.16
N TYR A 66 -14.93 4.43 4.80
CA TYR A 66 -16.01 5.37 5.08
C TYR A 66 -17.16 5.13 4.12
N ARG A 67 -18.32 4.76 4.66
CA ARG A 67 -19.56 4.54 3.90
C ARG A 67 -20.42 5.80 3.91
N ILE A 68 -21.08 6.07 2.80
CA ILE A 68 -21.99 7.19 2.63
C ILE A 68 -23.41 6.63 2.65
N LEU A 69 -24.20 7.04 3.64
CA LEU A 69 -25.59 6.59 3.78
C LEU A 69 -26.44 7.05 2.60
N HIS A 70 -27.36 6.21 2.21
CA HIS A 70 -28.43 6.59 1.28
C HIS A 70 -29.14 7.87 1.74
N ARG A 71 -29.74 8.59 0.81
CA ARG A 71 -30.45 9.85 1.10
C ARG A 71 -31.95 9.65 1.01
N ARG A 72 -32.68 10.47 1.78
CA ARG A 72 -34.14 10.64 1.70
C ARG A 72 -34.90 9.30 1.74
N GLU A 73 -35.78 9.07 0.77
CA GLU A 73 -36.70 7.91 0.70
C GLU A 73 -35.97 6.57 0.63
N ARG A 74 -34.78 6.51 0.01
CA ARG A 74 -33.99 5.27 -0.08
C ARG A 74 -33.50 4.84 1.30
N LEU A 75 -33.00 5.77 2.11
CA LEU A 75 -32.61 5.51 3.50
C LEU A 75 -33.83 5.13 4.35
N GLN A 76 -34.95 5.84 4.19
CA GLN A 76 -36.17 5.54 4.94
C GLN A 76 -36.70 4.14 4.61
N ARG A 77 -36.69 3.73 3.35
CA ARG A 77 -37.11 2.38 2.92
C ARG A 77 -36.19 1.31 3.51
N ALA A 78 -34.88 1.52 3.47
CA ALA A 78 -33.92 0.59 4.05
C ALA A 78 -34.14 0.41 5.56
N LEU A 79 -34.36 1.50 6.28
CA LEU A 79 -34.63 1.46 7.74
C LEU A 79 -35.99 0.81 8.07
N ALA A 80 -36.99 0.95 7.20
CA ALA A 80 -38.32 0.37 7.38
C ALA A 80 -38.37 -1.14 7.04
N ALA A 81 -37.35 -1.69 6.37
CA ALA A 81 -37.29 -3.10 5.98
C ALA A 81 -36.92 -4.07 7.12
N GLY A 82 -36.74 -3.59 8.35
CA GLY A 82 -36.42 -4.40 9.54
C GLY A 82 -35.01 -4.15 10.04
N THR A 83 -34.13 -5.16 10.02
CA THR A 83 -32.74 -5.05 10.49
C THR A 83 -31.80 -4.90 9.29
N PRO A 84 -31.56 -3.69 8.76
CA PRO A 84 -30.74 -3.51 7.58
C PRO A 84 -29.28 -3.80 7.87
N GLY A 85 -28.60 -4.49 6.94
CA GLY A 85 -27.17 -4.60 6.90
C GLY A 85 -26.50 -3.29 6.39
N GLU A 86 -25.19 -3.21 6.49
CA GLU A 86 -24.45 -2.01 6.04
C GLU A 86 -24.68 -1.68 4.56
N LEU A 87 -24.77 -2.69 3.69
CA LEU A 87 -24.97 -2.53 2.25
C LEU A 87 -26.40 -2.11 1.89
N ASP A 88 -27.37 -2.36 2.78
CA ASP A 88 -28.74 -1.87 2.61
C ASP A 88 -28.84 -0.37 2.92
N LEU A 89 -27.89 0.15 3.72
CA LEU A 89 -27.85 1.54 4.17
C LEU A 89 -26.97 2.43 3.30
N ALA A 90 -26.01 1.85 2.57
CA ALA A 90 -25.00 2.58 1.80
C ALA A 90 -24.60 1.81 0.54
N ASP A 91 -24.42 2.49 -0.58
CA ASP A 91 -23.89 1.95 -1.83
C ASP A 91 -22.68 2.73 -2.35
N GLU A 92 -22.31 3.80 -1.67
CA GLU A 92 -21.17 4.66 -1.95
C GLU A 92 -20.26 4.77 -0.73
N GLY A 93 -18.99 5.07 -0.98
CA GLY A 93 -17.99 5.31 0.07
C GLY A 93 -16.91 6.28 -0.38
N LEU A 94 -16.13 6.78 0.58
CA LEU A 94 -14.92 7.54 0.26
C LEU A 94 -13.83 6.58 -0.18
N ARG A 95 -13.07 6.96 -1.21
CA ARG A 95 -11.94 6.16 -1.68
C ARG A 95 -10.90 5.95 -0.57
N TYR A 96 -10.47 4.72 -0.43
CA TYR A 96 -9.51 4.28 0.58
C TYR A 96 -8.05 4.49 0.15
N ASP A 97 -7.81 4.37 -1.17
CA ASP A 97 -6.53 4.58 -1.85
C ASP A 97 -6.77 5.14 -3.26
N LEU A 98 -5.71 5.23 -4.06
CA LEU A 98 -5.77 5.65 -5.45
C LEU A 98 -5.58 4.48 -6.45
N THR A 99 -5.23 3.29 -5.95
CA THR A 99 -4.99 2.09 -6.78
C THR A 99 -6.28 1.44 -7.25
N VAL A 100 -7.28 1.30 -6.38
CA VAL A 100 -8.59 0.73 -6.77
C VAL A 100 -9.33 1.64 -7.76
N PRO A 101 -9.39 2.97 -7.57
CA PRO A 101 -9.88 3.88 -8.60
C PRO A 101 -9.13 3.78 -9.94
N LEU A 102 -7.80 3.63 -9.92
CA LEU A 102 -7.02 3.38 -11.14
C LEU A 102 -7.46 2.10 -11.84
N ALA A 103 -7.60 0.99 -11.10
CA ALA A 103 -8.05 -0.28 -11.67
C ALA A 103 -9.41 -0.14 -12.37
N ARG A 104 -10.35 0.61 -11.76
CA ARG A 104 -11.64 0.94 -12.37
C ARG A 104 -11.47 1.78 -13.65
N VAL A 105 -10.58 2.76 -13.65
CA VAL A 105 -10.29 3.60 -14.83
C VAL A 105 -9.76 2.72 -15.96
N VAL A 106 -8.75 1.88 -15.70
CA VAL A 106 -8.16 0.98 -16.71
C VAL A 106 -9.21 -0.01 -17.25
N ALA A 107 -10.11 -0.50 -16.41
CA ALA A 107 -11.17 -1.41 -16.83
C ALA A 107 -12.26 -0.70 -17.68
N ASN A 108 -12.51 0.59 -17.46
CA ASN A 108 -13.59 1.34 -18.09
C ASN A 108 -13.17 2.03 -19.40
N TYR A 109 -11.93 2.53 -19.49
CA TYR A 109 -11.46 3.30 -20.63
C TYR A 109 -10.59 2.44 -21.54
N ARG A 110 -11.13 2.03 -22.68
CA ARG A 110 -10.46 1.16 -23.67
C ARG A 110 -9.41 1.87 -24.50
N ASP A 111 -9.46 3.19 -24.58
CA ASP A 111 -8.58 4.03 -25.40
C ASP A 111 -7.31 4.46 -24.63
N LEU A 112 -7.09 3.95 -23.43
CA LEU A 112 -5.86 4.18 -22.70
C LEU A 112 -4.69 3.52 -23.44
N PRO A 113 -3.49 4.14 -23.42
CA PRO A 113 -2.30 3.51 -23.98
C PRO A 113 -2.09 2.11 -23.40
N ALA A 114 -1.66 1.15 -24.22
CA ALA A 114 -1.31 -0.20 -23.75
C ALA A 114 -0.24 -0.16 -22.65
N TYR A 115 0.71 0.76 -22.79
CA TYR A 115 1.70 1.11 -21.75
C TYR A 115 1.31 2.45 -21.15
N TYR A 116 0.67 2.44 -19.97
CA TYR A 116 0.12 3.63 -19.34
C TYR A 116 0.86 3.96 -18.07
N LYS A 117 1.53 5.11 -18.08
CA LYS A 117 2.27 5.68 -16.94
C LYS A 117 1.46 6.84 -16.40
N ARG A 118 0.95 6.70 -15.18
CA ARG A 118 0.17 7.77 -14.53
C ARG A 118 0.73 8.16 -13.18
N TYR A 119 0.52 9.41 -12.78
CA TYR A 119 0.60 9.82 -11.39
C TYR A 119 -0.75 10.36 -10.91
N GLN A 120 -1.01 10.25 -9.62
CA GLN A 120 -2.20 10.80 -8.99
C GLN A 120 -1.86 11.35 -7.62
N ILE A 121 -2.22 12.63 -7.38
CA ILE A 121 -1.92 13.35 -6.14
C ILE A 121 -3.24 13.84 -5.58
N GLN A 122 -3.86 13.06 -4.70
CA GLN A 122 -5.18 13.36 -4.15
C GLN A 122 -5.32 12.86 -2.72
N PRO A 123 -6.28 13.42 -1.91
CA PRO A 123 -6.55 12.91 -0.58
C PRO A 123 -7.30 11.58 -0.62
N VAL A 124 -7.09 10.76 0.42
CA VAL A 124 -7.77 9.48 0.67
C VAL A 124 -8.24 9.42 2.12
N TRP A 125 -9.17 8.51 2.42
CA TRP A 125 -9.82 8.42 3.73
C TRP A 125 -9.81 6.99 4.26
N ARG A 126 -9.30 6.83 5.49
CA ARG A 126 -9.29 5.55 6.21
C ARG A 126 -9.81 5.75 7.62
N ALA A 127 -10.78 4.96 8.05
CA ALA A 127 -11.36 5.04 9.39
C ALA A 127 -10.42 4.46 10.48
N ASP A 128 -9.12 4.60 10.30
CA ASP A 128 -8.09 4.16 11.23
C ASP A 128 -8.25 4.80 12.62
N ARG A 129 -7.75 4.10 13.66
CA ARG A 129 -7.58 4.71 14.98
C ARG A 129 -6.47 5.78 14.88
N PRO A 130 -6.79 7.05 15.18
CA PRO A 130 -5.81 8.12 15.07
C PRO A 130 -4.60 7.90 15.98
N ALA A 131 -3.41 8.17 15.49
CA ALA A 131 -2.15 8.12 16.24
C ALA A 131 -1.19 9.18 15.70
N LYS A 132 -0.03 9.37 16.34
CA LYS A 132 1.01 10.27 15.83
C LYS A 132 1.44 9.84 14.42
N GLY A 133 1.27 10.73 13.44
CA GLY A 133 1.58 10.45 12.03
C GLY A 133 0.52 9.62 11.28
N ARG A 134 -0.58 9.20 11.95
CA ARG A 134 -1.66 8.42 11.34
C ARG A 134 -2.97 9.20 11.42
N PHE A 135 -3.42 9.68 10.27
CA PHE A 135 -4.63 10.49 10.12
C PHE A 135 -5.69 9.72 9.33
N ARG A 136 -6.94 10.11 9.49
CA ARG A 136 -8.08 9.56 8.76
C ARG A 136 -8.27 10.17 7.38
N GLU A 137 -7.72 11.36 7.16
CA GLU A 137 -7.60 12.01 5.87
C GLU A 137 -6.13 12.37 5.63
N PHE A 138 -5.57 11.93 4.51
CA PHE A 138 -4.20 12.22 4.13
C PHE A 138 -4.04 12.17 2.60
N TRP A 139 -2.98 12.78 2.11
CA TRP A 139 -2.66 12.81 0.69
C TRP A 139 -1.80 11.62 0.31
N GLN A 140 -2.15 10.97 -0.79
CA GLN A 140 -1.28 10.03 -1.49
C GLN A 140 -0.70 10.69 -2.75
N CYS A 141 0.53 10.36 -3.07
CA CYS A 141 1.22 10.74 -4.29
C CYS A 141 1.63 9.46 -5.00
N ASP A 142 0.70 8.86 -5.68
CA ASP A 142 0.86 7.57 -6.30
C ASP A 142 1.43 7.71 -7.72
N VAL A 143 2.29 6.80 -8.08
CA VAL A 143 2.85 6.66 -9.44
C VAL A 143 2.76 5.19 -9.84
N ASP A 144 2.17 4.93 -11.01
CA ASP A 144 1.92 3.57 -11.49
C ASP A 144 2.24 3.45 -12.98
N ILE A 145 2.67 2.25 -13.34
CA ILE A 145 2.87 1.83 -14.73
C ILE A 145 2.03 0.57 -14.94
N THR A 146 1.17 0.58 -15.95
CA THR A 146 0.35 -0.57 -16.34
C THR A 146 0.70 -1.01 -17.77
N GLY A 147 0.41 -2.29 -18.08
CA GLY A 147 0.60 -2.84 -19.44
C GLY A 147 1.97 -3.46 -19.70
N THR A 148 2.80 -3.66 -18.67
CA THR A 148 4.10 -4.33 -18.79
C THR A 148 4.40 -5.22 -17.60
N THR A 149 5.22 -6.23 -17.82
CA THR A 149 5.81 -7.10 -16.78
C THR A 149 7.32 -6.91 -16.68
N SER A 150 7.86 -5.87 -17.33
CA SER A 150 9.29 -5.58 -17.32
C SER A 150 9.73 -4.98 -15.99
N VAL A 151 10.79 -5.51 -15.40
CA VAL A 151 11.43 -4.98 -14.18
C VAL A 151 11.97 -3.55 -14.36
N VAL A 152 12.12 -3.08 -15.60
CA VAL A 152 12.47 -1.68 -15.91
C VAL A 152 11.40 -0.73 -15.41
N ALA A 153 10.11 -1.12 -15.43
CA ALA A 153 9.03 -0.32 -14.89
C ALA A 153 9.17 -0.13 -13.37
N ASP A 154 9.54 -1.19 -12.64
CA ASP A 154 9.78 -1.11 -11.20
C ASP A 154 11.00 -0.23 -10.88
N ALA A 155 12.07 -0.35 -11.67
CA ALA A 155 13.25 0.51 -11.54
C ALA A 155 12.93 1.98 -11.79
N GLU A 156 12.09 2.27 -12.78
CA GLU A 156 11.63 3.62 -13.11
C GLU A 156 10.82 4.25 -11.98
N VAL A 157 9.90 3.48 -11.37
CA VAL A 157 9.13 3.92 -10.19
C VAL A 157 10.07 4.20 -9.02
N CYS A 158 11.01 3.30 -8.73
CA CYS A 158 12.02 3.49 -7.68
C CYS A 158 12.87 4.74 -7.94
N GLY A 159 13.31 4.95 -9.19
CA GLY A 159 14.07 6.12 -9.62
C GLY A 159 13.30 7.43 -9.42
N ALA A 160 12.02 7.45 -9.80
CA ALA A 160 11.14 8.60 -9.61
C ALA A 160 10.98 8.96 -8.12
N VAL A 161 10.74 7.96 -7.25
CA VAL A 161 10.63 8.18 -5.80
C VAL A 161 11.96 8.66 -5.21
N ALA A 162 13.10 8.09 -5.62
CA ALA A 162 14.43 8.53 -5.19
C ALA A 162 14.70 9.98 -5.59
N MET A 163 14.33 10.36 -6.82
CA MET A 163 14.51 11.72 -7.31
C MET A 163 13.65 12.72 -6.53
N VAL A 164 12.39 12.39 -6.22
CA VAL A 164 11.53 13.21 -5.36
C VAL A 164 12.20 13.48 -4.01
N LEU A 165 12.72 12.45 -3.36
CA LEU A 165 13.38 12.62 -2.06
C LEU A 165 14.63 13.51 -2.16
N ARG A 166 15.44 13.33 -3.20
CA ARG A 166 16.62 14.15 -3.46
C ARG A 166 16.25 15.64 -3.70
N GLU A 167 15.25 15.90 -4.53
CA GLU A 167 14.79 17.28 -4.79
C GLU A 167 14.14 17.94 -3.58
N LEU A 168 13.59 17.16 -2.65
CA LEU A 168 13.12 17.63 -1.35
C LEU A 168 14.26 17.84 -0.34
N GLY A 169 15.51 17.55 -0.71
CA GLY A 169 16.71 17.78 0.13
C GLY A 169 17.08 16.61 1.04
N PHE A 170 16.44 15.44 0.89
CA PHE A 170 16.86 14.25 1.62
C PHE A 170 18.09 13.63 0.95
N THR A 171 19.20 13.54 1.68
CA THR A 171 20.47 12.96 1.19
C THR A 171 20.76 11.59 1.77
N ASP A 172 20.17 11.28 2.92
CA ASP A 172 20.32 10.00 3.60
C ASP A 172 18.96 9.27 3.67
N PHE A 173 18.69 8.42 2.70
CA PHE A 173 17.51 7.56 2.65
C PHE A 173 17.84 6.21 2.00
N LYS A 174 17.03 5.21 2.27
CA LYS A 174 17.13 3.88 1.66
C LYS A 174 15.79 3.50 1.05
N ILE A 175 15.84 2.94 -0.16
CA ILE A 175 14.68 2.27 -0.78
C ILE A 175 14.84 0.78 -0.49
N LEU A 176 13.93 0.22 0.29
CA LEU A 176 13.91 -1.20 0.60
C LEU A 176 13.09 -1.93 -0.46
N LEU A 177 13.70 -2.89 -1.11
CA LEU A 177 13.07 -3.74 -2.12
C LEU A 177 12.83 -5.13 -1.57
N ASN A 178 11.72 -5.73 -1.98
CA ASN A 178 11.36 -7.08 -1.60
C ASN A 178 10.59 -7.77 -2.73
N HIS A 179 10.58 -9.10 -2.70
CA HIS A 179 9.81 -9.91 -3.62
C HIS A 179 8.99 -10.96 -2.87
N ARG A 180 7.68 -10.97 -3.09
CA ARG A 180 6.76 -11.83 -2.34
C ARG A 180 7.07 -13.32 -2.49
N GLU A 181 7.40 -13.78 -3.70
CA GLU A 181 7.73 -15.19 -3.96
C GLU A 181 9.04 -15.60 -3.30
N LEU A 182 10.02 -14.68 -3.26
CA LEU A 182 11.25 -14.90 -2.51
C LEU A 182 10.96 -15.06 -1.02
N LEU A 183 10.16 -14.17 -0.43
CA LEU A 183 9.77 -14.30 0.99
C LEU A 183 9.03 -15.62 1.28
N ARG A 184 8.09 -16.00 0.43
CA ARG A 184 7.37 -17.28 0.55
C ARG A 184 8.33 -18.47 0.51
N SER A 185 9.29 -18.43 -0.40
CA SER A 185 10.33 -19.46 -0.50
C SER A 185 11.19 -19.52 0.77
N LEU A 186 11.57 -18.38 1.36
CA LEU A 186 12.33 -18.33 2.60
C LEU A 186 11.53 -18.91 3.78
N VAL A 187 10.24 -18.59 3.87
CA VAL A 187 9.31 -19.15 4.88
C VAL A 187 9.20 -20.67 4.72
N ALA A 188 9.05 -21.17 3.50
CA ALA A 188 8.99 -22.59 3.21
C ALA A 188 10.33 -23.30 3.53
N THR A 189 11.47 -22.69 3.19
CA THR A 189 12.82 -23.21 3.48
C THR A 189 13.06 -23.32 5.00
N ALA A 190 12.49 -22.42 5.79
CA ALA A 190 12.51 -22.51 7.25
C ALA A 190 11.64 -23.61 7.83
N GLY A 191 10.90 -24.37 6.99
CA GLY A 191 10.04 -25.47 7.41
C GLY A 191 8.70 -25.03 8.02
N ILE A 192 8.29 -23.78 7.81
CA ILE A 192 6.98 -23.28 8.25
C ILE A 192 5.90 -23.88 7.35
N ALA A 193 4.83 -24.38 7.95
CA ALA A 193 3.75 -25.03 7.23
C ALA A 193 2.98 -24.06 6.33
N PRO A 194 2.46 -24.51 5.17
CA PRO A 194 1.73 -23.63 4.23
C PRO A 194 0.56 -22.87 4.89
N GLU A 195 -0.10 -23.49 5.86
CA GLU A 195 -1.23 -22.91 6.59
C GLU A 195 -0.81 -21.72 7.47
N GLN A 196 0.48 -21.68 7.86
CA GLN A 196 1.08 -20.61 8.67
C GLN A 196 1.85 -19.57 7.84
N GLU A 197 2.01 -19.78 6.51
CA GLU A 197 2.75 -18.89 5.62
C GLU A 197 2.25 -17.45 5.69
N GLY A 198 0.95 -17.24 5.49
CA GLY A 198 0.35 -15.92 5.48
C GLY A 198 0.55 -15.18 6.81
N LEU A 199 0.44 -15.93 7.91
CA LEU A 199 0.69 -15.42 9.24
C LEU A 199 2.17 -15.02 9.44
N ALA A 200 3.10 -15.85 8.98
CA ALA A 200 4.53 -15.57 9.07
C ALA A 200 4.91 -14.31 8.28
N LEU A 201 4.37 -14.15 7.05
CA LEU A 201 4.59 -12.97 6.23
C LEU A 201 4.10 -11.67 6.91
N VAL A 202 2.91 -11.68 7.53
CA VAL A 202 2.37 -10.54 8.26
C VAL A 202 3.24 -10.16 9.46
N VAL A 203 3.81 -11.14 10.15
CA VAL A 203 4.69 -10.87 11.31
C VAL A 203 6.07 -10.39 10.85
N ILE A 204 6.61 -10.94 9.77
CA ILE A 204 7.89 -10.48 9.17
C ILE A 204 7.79 -9.02 8.73
N ASP A 205 6.66 -8.57 8.19
CA ASP A 205 6.44 -7.18 7.77
C ASP A 205 6.59 -6.17 8.93
N LYS A 206 6.50 -6.65 10.17
CA LYS A 206 6.69 -5.83 11.37
C LYS A 206 8.15 -5.84 11.86
N LEU A 207 9.06 -6.59 11.24
CA LEU A 207 10.43 -6.80 11.74
C LEU A 207 11.16 -5.48 12.06
N ASP A 208 11.04 -4.48 11.19
CA ASP A 208 11.67 -3.17 11.39
C ASP A 208 11.04 -2.36 12.55
N LYS A 209 9.81 -2.70 12.97
CA LYS A 209 9.07 -2.02 14.05
C LYS A 209 9.24 -2.68 15.40
N VAL A 210 9.20 -4.01 15.44
CA VAL A 210 9.20 -4.78 16.69
C VAL A 210 10.54 -5.48 16.98
N GLY A 211 11.44 -5.48 16.00
CA GLY A 211 12.73 -6.16 16.09
C GLY A 211 12.64 -7.69 16.03
N VAL A 212 13.80 -8.33 16.05
CA VAL A 212 13.93 -9.81 15.97
C VAL A 212 13.20 -10.50 17.13
N ASP A 213 13.35 -9.98 18.35
CA ASP A 213 12.72 -10.59 19.53
C ASP A 213 11.20 -10.44 19.54
N GLY A 214 10.68 -9.32 19.01
CA GLY A 214 9.25 -9.13 18.82
C GLY A 214 8.66 -10.11 17.80
N VAL A 215 9.32 -10.30 16.66
CA VAL A 215 8.93 -11.29 15.64
C VAL A 215 8.96 -12.70 16.22
N ARG A 216 10.05 -13.06 16.94
CA ARG A 216 10.17 -14.37 17.61
C ARG A 216 9.01 -14.63 18.57
N SER A 217 8.73 -13.68 19.43
CA SER A 217 7.65 -13.78 20.43
C SER A 217 6.27 -13.88 19.78
N GLU A 218 5.99 -13.08 18.74
CA GLU A 218 4.70 -13.07 18.05
C GLU A 218 4.47 -14.38 17.27
N LEU A 219 5.47 -14.91 16.56
CA LEU A 219 5.37 -16.19 15.83
C LEU A 219 5.21 -17.37 16.80
N ALA A 220 5.96 -17.40 17.90
CA ALA A 220 5.82 -18.44 18.91
C ALA A 220 4.43 -18.43 19.58
N ALA A 221 3.90 -17.24 19.92
CA ALA A 221 2.56 -17.09 20.46
C ALA A 221 1.45 -17.56 19.50
N LYS A 222 1.73 -17.56 18.20
CA LYS A 222 0.84 -18.05 17.13
C LYS A 222 1.08 -19.52 16.75
N GLY A 223 1.87 -20.26 17.53
CA GLY A 223 2.08 -21.68 17.40
C GLY A 223 3.13 -22.10 16.35
N VAL A 224 3.98 -21.18 15.91
CA VAL A 224 5.14 -21.52 15.09
C VAL A 224 6.25 -22.06 16.00
N GLU A 225 6.81 -23.22 15.66
CA GLU A 225 7.87 -23.87 16.43
C GLU A 225 9.11 -23.00 16.52
N PRO A 226 9.72 -22.81 17.72
CA PRO A 226 10.84 -21.88 17.93
C PRO A 226 12.02 -22.16 16.99
N ALA A 227 12.36 -23.44 16.74
CA ALA A 227 13.46 -23.81 15.84
C ALA A 227 13.21 -23.31 14.40
N LYS A 228 11.97 -23.32 13.92
CA LYS A 228 11.58 -22.81 12.60
C LYS A 228 11.60 -21.30 12.55
N VAL A 229 11.26 -20.64 13.65
CA VAL A 229 11.37 -19.18 13.77
C VAL A 229 12.86 -18.75 13.68
N ASP A 230 13.74 -19.43 14.40
CA ASP A 230 15.17 -19.15 14.35
C ASP A 230 15.76 -19.42 12.95
N ALA A 231 15.37 -20.51 12.30
CA ALA A 231 15.74 -20.80 10.92
C ALA A 231 15.26 -19.70 9.95
N LEU A 232 14.03 -19.23 10.10
CA LEU A 232 13.46 -18.14 9.28
C LEU A 232 14.26 -16.84 9.45
N LEU A 233 14.53 -16.45 10.69
CA LEU A 233 15.26 -15.21 10.99
C LEU A 233 16.70 -15.26 10.44
N ALA A 234 17.38 -16.40 10.58
CA ALA A 234 18.70 -16.62 9.99
C ALA A 234 18.67 -16.56 8.46
N THR A 235 17.65 -17.14 7.83
CA THR A 235 17.48 -17.14 6.38
C THR A 235 17.17 -15.73 5.86
N LEU A 236 16.34 -14.95 6.58
CA LEU A 236 16.06 -13.56 6.24
C LEU A 236 17.29 -12.66 6.34
N ASP A 237 18.11 -12.85 7.35
CA ASP A 237 19.37 -12.09 7.50
C ASP A 237 20.35 -12.44 6.37
N ALA A 238 20.51 -13.73 6.06
CA ALA A 238 21.33 -14.18 4.94
C ALA A 238 20.82 -13.64 3.59
N ALA A 239 19.50 -13.62 3.36
CA ALA A 239 18.90 -13.14 2.12
C ALA A 239 19.10 -11.64 1.85
N ARG A 240 19.49 -10.86 2.85
CA ARG A 240 19.91 -9.45 2.69
C ARG A 240 21.28 -9.29 2.01
N GLN A 241 22.05 -10.37 1.93
CA GLN A 241 23.37 -10.35 1.29
C GLN A 241 23.23 -10.57 -0.24
N PRO A 242 23.89 -9.75 -1.09
CA PRO A 242 23.81 -9.89 -2.55
C PRO A 242 24.21 -11.28 -3.07
N ASP A 243 25.18 -11.93 -2.43
CA ASP A 243 25.64 -13.25 -2.84
C ASP A 243 24.62 -14.35 -2.58
N MET A 244 23.83 -14.23 -1.51
CA MET A 244 22.71 -15.13 -1.27
C MET A 244 21.59 -14.97 -2.29
N LEU A 245 21.29 -13.74 -2.70
CA LEU A 245 20.33 -13.51 -3.80
C LEU A 245 20.81 -14.16 -5.09
N ARG A 246 22.09 -14.05 -5.44
CA ARG A 246 22.68 -14.72 -6.62
C ARG A 246 22.60 -16.23 -6.52
N THR A 247 22.90 -16.79 -5.36
CA THR A 247 22.83 -18.24 -5.11
C THR A 247 21.38 -18.73 -5.23
N THR A 248 20.44 -18.01 -4.63
CA THR A 248 19.00 -18.33 -4.73
C THR A 248 18.51 -18.23 -6.17
N ALA A 249 18.95 -17.22 -6.92
CA ALA A 249 18.59 -17.01 -8.32
C ALA A 249 19.08 -18.12 -9.26
N ALA A 250 20.17 -18.82 -8.92
CA ALA A 250 20.71 -19.94 -9.69
C ALA A 250 19.88 -21.24 -9.57
N GLY A 251 18.98 -21.34 -8.59
CA GLY A 251 18.09 -22.47 -8.41
C GLY A 251 16.85 -22.44 -9.30
N ASP A 252 15.97 -23.39 -9.08
CA ASP A 252 14.66 -23.53 -9.76
C ASP A 252 13.51 -23.20 -8.78
N GLY A 253 12.37 -22.76 -9.34
CA GLY A 253 11.14 -22.46 -8.59
C GLY A 253 10.85 -20.99 -8.42
N ASP A 254 9.75 -20.70 -7.73
CA ASP A 254 9.20 -19.33 -7.59
C ASP A 254 10.14 -18.41 -6.80
N GLY A 255 10.76 -18.90 -5.73
CA GLY A 255 11.74 -18.14 -4.96
C GLY A 255 12.96 -17.74 -5.76
N SER A 256 13.43 -18.63 -6.64
CA SER A 256 14.56 -18.35 -7.55
C SER A 256 14.16 -17.36 -8.65
N ARG A 257 12.92 -17.42 -9.14
CA ARG A 257 12.37 -16.41 -10.05
C ARG A 257 12.36 -15.04 -9.36
N GLY A 258 11.80 -14.95 -8.15
CA GLY A 258 11.78 -13.70 -7.39
C GLY A 258 13.16 -13.12 -7.10
N ALA A 259 14.15 -13.97 -6.82
CA ALA A 259 15.54 -13.53 -6.64
C ALA A 259 16.14 -12.99 -7.95
N ARG A 260 15.85 -13.61 -9.10
CA ARG A 260 16.28 -13.11 -10.43
C ARG A 260 15.66 -11.75 -10.75
N GLU A 261 14.36 -11.58 -10.48
CA GLU A 261 13.65 -10.32 -10.70
C GLU A 261 14.20 -9.20 -9.81
N LEU A 262 14.49 -9.48 -8.53
CA LEU A 262 15.15 -8.50 -7.65
C LEU A 262 16.56 -8.13 -8.12
N LEU A 263 17.36 -9.10 -8.55
CA LEU A 263 18.71 -8.82 -9.10
C LEU A 263 18.64 -7.98 -10.39
N ALA A 264 17.69 -8.28 -11.26
CA ALA A 264 17.45 -7.50 -12.47
C ALA A 264 17.03 -6.06 -12.14
N LEU A 265 16.14 -5.89 -11.15
CA LEU A 265 15.71 -4.57 -10.68
C LEU A 265 16.89 -3.77 -10.08
N LEU A 266 17.72 -4.40 -9.24
CA LEU A 266 18.91 -3.76 -8.68
C LEU A 266 19.92 -3.35 -9.77
N GLY A 267 20.08 -4.17 -10.80
CA GLY A 267 20.94 -3.85 -11.95
C GLY A 267 20.37 -2.76 -12.86
N ALA A 268 19.06 -2.64 -12.96
CA ALA A 268 18.41 -1.61 -13.77
C ALA A 268 18.31 -0.25 -13.03
N ALA A 269 18.39 -0.25 -11.72
CA ALA A 269 18.33 0.96 -10.88
C ALA A 269 19.71 1.55 -10.54
N ALA A 270 20.82 0.85 -10.85
CA ALA A 270 22.20 1.29 -10.64
C ALA A 270 22.67 2.21 -11.75
#